data_f45cf80bdebf4d90f987e4e1904ff36b
#
_entry.id   f45cf80bdebf4d90f987e4e1904ff36b
#
_cell.length_a   1.000
_cell.length_b   1.000
_cell.length_c   1.000
_cell.angle_alpha   90.00
_cell.angle_beta   90.00
_cell.angle_gamma   90.00
#
_symmetry.space_group_name_H-M   'P 1'
#
loop_
_entity.id
_entity.type
_entity.pdbx_description
1 polymer ?
#
loop_
_entity_poly.entity_id
_entity_poly.type
_entity_poly.pdbx_seq_one_letter_code
_entity_poly.pdbx_strand_id
1 'polypeptide(L)'
;MKVKNMTIAALALLLAACGNDDILENNESGNAGKVRMTFTAGMPQTRTQLAEGNAVHWTAGDKIAIYDGTASNEFPATDIDGSRATFTGEVTKGSTNYTAFYPYTNDGTLTFGDGTITFTLPTEQTATAGSFAEGLNPSWAQDKDGSKNLEFQNLCALVKFTVDDSGLDGVTNLTLSANTATEKLAGGLTYTIGTDGSDGTLAANDGASQAVTLKGTFEAGQTYYFVVAPGTLTGGITLSYTDSSNGLKYLKTTSNAVTLTAGRILNLGKVTFQPEAITNTAFIEAVGDQVSWTKEDDGTVLLTDANKQAMAEVKELDVHLQGLTDLPGIEYFTGLTSLDCSANQLTSLDLTGLTKLAVLYCSGNNLTTLDLTGLTRLIDLDCSVNQLTTLDITRLDWLNLLLCGQQNTTDGNMTLYLTTEQYNNYWGNWGTEFLNLGVTTKIRD
;
A
#
# COMPACT_ATOMS: atom_id res chain seq x y z
N MET A 1 -44.06 -12.24 57.60
CA MET A 1 -43.22 -11.09 57.92
C MET A 1 -43.09 -10.25 56.68
N LYS A 2 -43.50 -8.95 56.75
CA LYS A 2 -43.89 -8.11 55.63
C LYS A 2 -42.70 -7.64 54.81
N VAL A 3 -42.76 -7.82 53.50
CA VAL A 3 -41.89 -7.19 52.53
C VAL A 3 -42.63 -5.88 52.05
N LYS A 4 -41.99 -4.76 52.21
CA LYS A 4 -42.49 -3.46 51.71
C LYS A 4 -41.98 -3.23 50.28
N ASN A 5 -42.92 -3.11 49.37
CA ASN A 5 -42.69 -2.57 48.02
C ASN A 5 -42.28 -1.10 48.12
N MET A 6 -41.22 -0.75 47.43
CA MET A 6 -40.86 0.64 47.17
C MET A 6 -40.86 0.86 45.66
N THR A 7 -41.91 1.55 45.23
CA THR A 7 -42.14 2.00 43.88
C THR A 7 -41.21 3.18 43.57
N ILE A 8 -40.31 3.05 42.60
CA ILE A 8 -39.52 4.16 42.08
C ILE A 8 -40.29 4.75 40.92
N ALA A 9 -40.80 5.96 41.12
CA ALA A 9 -41.41 6.75 40.06
C ALA A 9 -40.31 7.26 39.11
N ALA A 10 -40.43 6.91 37.83
CA ALA A 10 -39.62 7.48 36.76
C ALA A 10 -40.10 8.92 36.51
N LEU A 11 -39.27 9.89 36.85
CA LEU A 11 -39.47 11.28 36.48
C LEU A 11 -38.84 11.50 35.10
N ALA A 12 -39.67 11.51 34.07
CA ALA A 12 -39.26 11.94 32.75
C ALA A 12 -39.14 13.46 32.74
N LEU A 13 -37.92 13.99 32.74
CA LEU A 13 -37.67 15.39 32.41
C LEU A 13 -37.66 15.55 30.89
N LEU A 14 -38.72 16.10 30.36
CA LEU A 14 -38.73 16.73 29.05
C LEU A 14 -37.92 18.05 29.20
N LEU A 15 -36.68 18.05 28.71
CA LEU A 15 -35.98 19.30 28.44
C LEU A 15 -36.44 19.81 27.09
N ALA A 16 -37.33 20.79 27.13
CA ALA A 16 -37.63 21.64 26.00
C ALA A 16 -36.36 22.42 25.62
N ALA A 17 -35.93 22.26 24.39
CA ALA A 17 -34.89 23.10 23.81
C ALA A 17 -35.48 24.53 23.66
N CYS A 18 -35.21 25.39 24.60
CA CYS A 18 -35.25 26.82 24.40
C CYS A 18 -33.82 27.27 24.14
N GLY A 19 -33.59 27.81 22.95
CA GLY A 19 -32.38 28.55 22.68
C GLY A 19 -32.25 29.69 23.68
N ASN A 20 -31.20 29.64 24.44
CA ASN A 20 -30.74 30.80 25.20
C ASN A 20 -29.31 31.07 24.73
N ASP A 21 -29.17 32.19 24.05
CA ASP A 21 -27.90 32.89 23.87
C ASP A 21 -27.45 33.39 25.26
N ASP A 22 -26.91 32.50 26.08
CA ASP A 22 -26.19 32.90 27.28
C ASP A 22 -24.79 33.40 26.88
N ILE A 23 -24.77 34.65 26.40
CA ILE A 23 -23.60 35.50 26.44
C ILE A 23 -23.35 35.80 27.92
N LEU A 24 -22.53 34.99 28.57
CA LEU A 24 -21.95 35.37 29.84
C LEU A 24 -20.94 36.48 29.57
N GLU A 25 -21.43 37.73 29.59
CA GLU A 25 -20.57 38.91 29.71
C GLU A 25 -19.90 38.88 31.09
N ASN A 26 -18.80 38.19 31.21
CA ASN A 26 -17.85 38.43 32.28
C ASN A 26 -17.04 39.67 31.90
N ASN A 27 -17.40 40.80 32.46
CA ASN A 27 -16.61 42.00 32.49
C ASN A 27 -15.36 41.78 33.35
N GLU A 28 -14.31 41.19 32.75
CA GLU A 28 -12.95 41.34 33.24
C GLU A 28 -12.14 42.14 32.22
N SER A 29 -11.65 43.25 32.70
CA SER A 29 -10.81 44.22 31.99
C SER A 29 -9.60 43.57 31.34
N GLY A 30 -9.56 43.50 29.98
CA GLY A 30 -8.32 43.15 29.33
C GLY A 30 -8.33 42.85 27.83
N ASN A 31 -9.43 42.55 27.18
CA ASN A 31 -9.39 42.20 25.75
C ASN A 31 -10.57 42.85 25.00
N ALA A 32 -10.42 44.15 24.65
CA ALA A 32 -11.42 44.87 23.85
C ALA A 32 -11.54 44.19 22.47
N GLY A 33 -12.62 43.44 22.25
CA GLY A 33 -12.94 42.84 20.96
C GLY A 33 -13.01 41.32 20.87
N LYS A 34 -12.77 40.59 21.97
CA LYS A 34 -12.93 39.12 21.99
C LYS A 34 -14.10 38.66 22.86
N VAL A 35 -14.65 37.50 22.54
CA VAL A 35 -15.73 36.82 23.28
C VAL A 35 -15.36 35.34 23.44
N ARG A 36 -15.63 34.80 24.64
CA ARG A 36 -15.44 33.37 24.94
C ARG A 36 -16.53 32.57 24.26
N MET A 37 -16.15 31.45 23.61
CA MET A 37 -17.05 30.60 22.88
C MET A 37 -16.70 29.11 23.09
N THR A 38 -17.72 28.28 22.99
CA THR A 38 -17.56 26.81 23.11
C THR A 38 -18.10 26.17 21.85
N PHE A 39 -17.31 25.21 21.30
CA PHE A 39 -17.70 24.35 20.20
C PHE A 39 -17.76 22.91 20.68
N THR A 40 -18.69 22.14 20.16
CA THR A 40 -18.74 20.68 20.35
C THR A 40 -18.23 20.04 19.06
N ALA A 41 -17.33 19.09 19.20
CA ALA A 41 -16.78 18.40 18.03
C ALA A 41 -16.88 16.88 18.18
N GLY A 42 -17.34 16.23 17.12
CA GLY A 42 -17.17 14.79 16.91
C GLY A 42 -15.82 14.52 16.25
N MET A 43 -15.18 13.41 16.58
CA MET A 43 -14.01 12.93 15.84
C MET A 43 -14.40 12.59 14.40
N PRO A 44 -13.51 12.82 13.42
CA PRO A 44 -13.77 12.42 12.06
C PRO A 44 -14.07 10.90 12.03
N GLN A 45 -15.23 10.56 11.52
CA GLN A 45 -15.53 9.16 11.25
C GLN A 45 -14.67 8.73 10.07
N THR A 46 -13.54 8.07 10.34
CA THR A 46 -12.92 7.25 9.31
C THR A 46 -13.91 6.13 9.00
N ARG A 47 -14.42 6.04 7.78
CA ARG A 47 -15.32 4.95 7.34
C ARG A 47 -14.65 3.57 7.36
N THR A 48 -13.45 3.47 7.80
CA THR A 48 -12.74 2.26 8.16
C THR A 48 -12.58 2.30 9.67
N GLN A 49 -13.43 1.55 10.37
CA GLN A 49 -13.07 1.09 11.70
C GLN A 49 -11.63 0.57 11.60
N LEU A 50 -10.72 1.14 12.39
CA LEU A 50 -9.53 0.42 12.76
C LEU A 50 -10.06 -0.87 13.36
N ALA A 51 -9.86 -2.03 12.68
CA ALA A 51 -10.39 -3.30 13.12
C ALA A 51 -10.01 -3.49 14.59
N GLU A 52 -11.00 -3.89 15.40
CA GLU A 52 -10.88 -4.17 16.82
C GLU A 52 -10.59 -2.95 17.72
N GLY A 53 -11.54 -2.03 17.82
CA GLY A 53 -11.68 -1.15 18.99
C GLY A 53 -10.83 0.12 19.03
N ASN A 54 -10.02 0.41 18.03
CA ASN A 54 -9.29 1.67 17.93
C ASN A 54 -10.13 2.74 17.22
N ALA A 55 -11.25 3.14 17.81
CA ALA A 55 -11.88 4.39 17.45
C ALA A 55 -10.89 5.52 17.78
N VAL A 56 -10.76 6.49 16.88
CA VAL A 56 -10.02 7.72 17.20
C VAL A 56 -10.83 8.48 18.23
N HIS A 57 -10.25 8.74 19.39
CA HIS A 57 -10.88 9.45 20.49
C HIS A 57 -10.15 10.76 20.78
N TRP A 58 -10.90 11.78 21.18
CA TRP A 58 -10.30 12.98 21.75
C TRP A 58 -9.58 12.67 23.06
N THR A 59 -8.45 13.33 23.29
CA THR A 59 -7.67 13.22 24.52
C THR A 59 -7.60 14.57 25.24
N ALA A 60 -7.29 14.57 26.53
CA ALA A 60 -7.24 15.78 27.35
C ALA A 60 -6.18 16.81 26.91
N GLY A 61 -5.24 16.42 26.05
CA GLY A 61 -4.22 17.32 25.47
C GLY A 61 -4.60 17.91 24.13
N ASP A 62 -5.67 17.42 23.50
CA ASP A 62 -6.05 17.84 22.16
C ASP A 62 -6.46 19.31 22.12
N LYS A 63 -6.06 19.95 21.03
CA LYS A 63 -6.39 21.35 20.72
C LYS A 63 -6.79 21.48 19.26
N ILE A 64 -7.82 22.29 19.01
CA ILE A 64 -8.21 22.66 17.66
C ILE A 64 -7.90 24.12 17.41
N ALA A 65 -7.63 24.48 16.16
CA ALA A 65 -7.64 25.84 15.69
C ALA A 65 -9.06 26.25 15.30
N ILE A 66 -9.51 27.40 15.73
CA ILE A 66 -10.73 28.05 15.22
C ILE A 66 -10.35 29.35 14.52
N TYR A 67 -10.53 29.37 13.20
CA TYR A 67 -10.44 30.57 12.39
C TYR A 67 -11.80 31.25 12.33
N ASP A 68 -11.85 32.50 12.78
CA ASP A 68 -13.07 33.30 12.93
C ASP A 68 -13.28 34.35 11.81
N GLY A 69 -12.55 34.14 10.68
CA GLY A 69 -12.54 35.10 9.57
C GLY A 69 -11.48 36.19 9.71
N THR A 70 -10.85 36.32 10.89
CA THR A 70 -9.84 37.36 11.18
C THR A 70 -8.57 36.77 11.72
N ALA A 71 -8.67 35.84 12.67
CA ALA A 71 -7.52 35.19 13.32
C ALA A 71 -7.80 33.72 13.57
N SER A 72 -6.71 32.94 13.63
CA SER A 72 -6.71 31.57 14.12
C SER A 72 -6.45 31.57 15.62
N ASN A 73 -7.34 30.95 16.37
CA ASN A 73 -7.30 30.93 17.83
C ASN A 73 -7.22 29.48 18.34
N GLU A 74 -6.51 29.31 19.45
CA GLU A 74 -6.35 28.01 20.13
C GLU A 74 -7.59 27.68 20.96
N PHE A 75 -8.11 26.46 20.81
CA PHE A 75 -9.24 25.93 21.55
C PHE A 75 -8.85 24.55 22.14
N PRO A 76 -8.46 24.51 23.42
CA PRO A 76 -8.20 23.23 24.09
C PRO A 76 -9.49 22.47 24.37
N ALA A 77 -9.37 21.14 24.41
CA ALA A 77 -10.44 20.26 24.88
C ALA A 77 -10.71 20.52 26.37
N THR A 78 -11.96 20.75 26.73
CA THR A 78 -12.36 21.08 28.11
C THR A 78 -13.26 20.00 28.73
N ASP A 79 -13.93 19.20 27.92
CA ASP A 79 -14.74 18.07 28.34
C ASP A 79 -14.75 17.04 27.23
N ILE A 80 -14.59 15.75 27.58
CA ILE A 80 -14.46 14.65 26.62
C ILE A 80 -15.41 13.53 27.03
N ASP A 81 -16.29 13.16 26.09
CA ASP A 81 -17.21 12.04 26.20
C ASP A 81 -17.03 11.10 24.97
N GLY A 82 -16.16 10.14 25.11
CA GLY A 82 -15.87 9.17 24.05
C GLY A 82 -15.32 9.82 22.76
N SER A 83 -16.11 9.79 21.70
CA SER A 83 -15.73 10.37 20.39
C SER A 83 -16.09 11.85 20.24
N ARG A 84 -16.73 12.46 21.27
CA ARG A 84 -17.10 13.87 21.29
C ARG A 84 -16.29 14.61 22.35
N ALA A 85 -15.99 15.88 22.05
CA ALA A 85 -15.37 16.77 23.01
C ALA A 85 -15.92 18.18 22.87
N THR A 86 -15.84 18.96 23.94
CA THR A 86 -16.06 20.42 23.91
C THR A 86 -14.72 21.13 23.91
N PHE A 87 -14.66 22.20 23.13
CA PHE A 87 -13.48 23.06 22.99
C PHE A 87 -13.87 24.49 23.30
N THR A 88 -13.17 25.12 24.23
CA THR A 88 -13.50 26.46 24.69
C THR A 88 -12.31 27.39 24.54
N GLY A 89 -12.53 28.53 23.92
CA GLY A 89 -11.52 29.56 23.66
C GLY A 89 -12.12 30.91 23.35
N GLU A 90 -11.34 31.82 22.81
CA GLU A 90 -11.76 33.20 22.50
C GLU A 90 -11.76 33.43 20.98
N VAL A 91 -12.81 34.09 20.48
CA VAL A 91 -12.93 34.55 19.10
C VAL A 91 -13.18 36.05 19.03
N THR A 92 -13.01 36.62 17.85
CA THR A 92 -13.34 38.04 17.61
C THR A 92 -14.84 38.26 17.77
N LYS A 93 -15.24 39.29 18.52
CA LYS A 93 -16.64 39.66 18.74
C LYS A 93 -17.31 39.99 17.42
N GLY A 94 -18.45 39.37 17.16
CA GLY A 94 -19.26 39.60 15.96
C GLY A 94 -18.94 38.68 14.80
N SER A 95 -17.95 37.77 14.93
CA SER A 95 -17.72 36.69 13.93
C SER A 95 -18.89 35.72 13.89
N THR A 96 -19.25 35.28 12.70
CA THR A 96 -20.37 34.35 12.45
C THR A 96 -19.98 33.09 11.72
N ASN A 97 -18.82 33.11 11.07
CA ASN A 97 -18.31 31.97 10.30
C ASN A 97 -17.07 31.43 10.98
N TYR A 98 -17.06 30.12 11.23
CA TYR A 98 -15.96 29.47 11.91
C TYR A 98 -15.48 28.27 11.11
N THR A 99 -14.18 28.26 10.86
CA THR A 99 -13.49 27.11 10.26
C THR A 99 -12.55 26.51 11.28
N ALA A 100 -12.69 25.22 11.53
CA ALA A 100 -11.87 24.48 12.49
C ALA A 100 -10.82 23.60 11.79
N PHE A 101 -9.69 23.43 12.46
CA PHE A 101 -8.64 22.50 12.02
C PHE A 101 -8.02 21.78 13.22
N TYR A 102 -7.71 20.52 13.07
CA TYR A 102 -6.98 19.68 14.02
C TYR A 102 -5.76 19.05 13.34
N PRO A 103 -4.63 19.00 14.01
CA PRO A 103 -4.31 19.58 15.31
C PRO A 103 -4.01 21.09 15.22
N TYR A 104 -4.24 21.82 16.29
CA TYR A 104 -3.74 23.19 16.41
C TYR A 104 -2.22 23.20 16.54
N THR A 105 -1.56 24.06 15.79
CA THR A 105 -0.13 24.38 15.93
C THR A 105 0.05 25.91 16.01
N ASN A 106 1.08 26.35 16.73
CA ASN A 106 1.46 27.76 16.86
C ASN A 106 2.84 28.06 16.27
N ASP A 107 3.38 27.13 15.48
CA ASP A 107 4.72 27.21 14.86
C ASP A 107 4.71 27.95 13.52
N GLY A 108 3.58 28.49 13.11
CA GLY A 108 3.40 29.21 11.84
C GLY A 108 3.16 28.32 10.63
N THR A 109 3.12 27.00 10.80
CA THR A 109 2.86 26.06 9.71
C THR A 109 1.38 25.93 9.35
N LEU A 110 0.47 26.28 10.30
CA LEU A 110 -0.97 26.34 10.07
C LEU A 110 -1.39 27.75 9.75
N THR A 111 -1.93 27.96 8.56
CA THR A 111 -2.49 29.27 8.14
C THR A 111 -3.85 29.10 7.48
N PHE A 112 -4.71 30.12 7.66
CA PHE A 112 -6.00 30.19 7.00
C PHE A 112 -6.00 31.36 6.00
N GLY A 113 -6.47 31.08 4.79
CA GLY A 113 -6.69 32.06 3.74
C GLY A 113 -8.17 32.14 3.37
N ASP A 114 -8.49 32.90 2.32
CA ASP A 114 -9.84 32.97 1.77
C ASP A 114 -10.21 31.63 1.11
N GLY A 115 -10.97 30.82 1.84
CA GLY A 115 -11.35 29.47 1.40
C GLY A 115 -10.23 28.44 1.39
N THR A 116 -9.09 28.69 2.06
CA THR A 116 -7.97 27.76 2.10
C THR A 116 -7.45 27.51 3.51
N ILE A 117 -6.91 26.31 3.74
CA ILE A 117 -6.19 25.94 4.96
C ILE A 117 -4.83 25.37 4.50
N THR A 118 -3.73 26.00 4.90
CA THR A 118 -2.38 25.49 4.65
C THR A 118 -1.80 24.95 5.94
N PHE A 119 -1.24 23.75 5.87
CA PHE A 119 -0.63 23.06 7.00
C PHE A 119 0.55 22.23 6.57
N THR A 120 1.35 21.76 7.51
CA THR A 120 2.45 20.85 7.24
C THR A 120 2.17 19.46 7.80
N LEU A 121 2.21 18.43 6.94
CA LEU A 121 2.22 17.04 7.35
C LEU A 121 3.67 16.62 7.54
N PRO A 122 4.07 16.17 8.76
CA PRO A 122 5.46 15.81 9.04
C PRO A 122 5.96 14.70 8.11
N THR A 123 7.18 14.87 7.59
CA THR A 123 7.89 13.85 6.81
C THR A 123 8.51 12.77 7.71
N GLU A 124 8.73 13.08 8.97
CA GLU A 124 9.12 12.14 10.02
C GLU A 124 7.98 12.01 11.03
N GLN A 125 7.57 10.79 11.30
CA GLN A 125 6.45 10.46 12.16
C GLN A 125 6.89 9.41 13.19
N THR A 126 6.34 9.45 14.39
CA THR A 126 6.66 8.46 15.43
C THR A 126 5.91 7.16 15.19
N ALA A 127 6.62 6.05 15.21
CA ALA A 127 6.01 4.72 15.15
C ALA A 127 5.25 4.42 16.44
N THR A 128 3.96 4.15 16.32
CA THR A 128 3.07 3.83 17.44
C THR A 128 2.36 2.51 17.15
N ALA A 129 2.59 1.50 17.97
CA ALA A 129 1.97 0.19 17.81
C ALA A 129 0.44 0.30 17.89
N GLY A 130 -0.24 -0.26 16.91
CA GLY A 130 -1.70 -0.26 16.80
C GLY A 130 -2.33 1.08 16.40
N SER A 131 -1.54 2.15 16.21
CA SER A 131 -2.05 3.49 15.90
C SER A 131 -1.06 4.30 15.07
N PHE A 132 -1.38 5.55 14.80
CA PHE A 132 -0.47 6.60 14.33
C PHE A 132 -0.11 7.54 15.50
N ALA A 133 0.91 8.39 15.31
CA ALA A 133 1.36 9.31 16.35
C ALA A 133 0.25 10.26 16.81
N GLU A 134 0.21 10.53 18.10
CA GLU A 134 -0.74 11.49 18.69
C GLU A 134 -0.67 12.85 18.00
N GLY A 135 -1.81 13.48 17.77
CA GLY A 135 -1.91 14.76 17.06
C GLY A 135 -1.64 14.69 15.56
N LEU A 136 -1.44 13.50 14.98
CA LEU A 136 -1.12 13.32 13.56
C LEU A 136 -2.32 12.80 12.76
N ASN A 137 -3.41 13.56 12.75
CA ASN A 137 -4.57 13.26 11.90
C ASN A 137 -5.20 14.55 11.39
N PRO A 138 -4.56 15.25 10.43
CA PRO A 138 -5.06 16.51 9.91
C PRO A 138 -6.51 16.37 9.45
N SER A 139 -7.37 17.18 10.07
CA SER A 139 -8.80 17.19 9.78
C SER A 139 -9.37 18.59 9.94
N TRP A 140 -10.46 18.85 9.27
CA TRP A 140 -11.11 20.16 9.28
C TRP A 140 -12.62 20.04 9.42
N ALA A 141 -13.23 21.12 9.88
CA ALA A 141 -14.68 21.28 9.96
C ALA A 141 -15.07 22.73 9.74
N GLN A 142 -16.34 22.95 9.43
CA GLN A 142 -16.91 24.28 9.33
C GLN A 142 -18.26 24.34 10.05
N ASP A 143 -18.47 25.37 10.85
CA ASP A 143 -19.78 25.69 11.41
C ASP A 143 -20.62 26.35 10.32
N LYS A 144 -21.48 25.55 9.67
CA LYS A 144 -22.31 26.02 8.53
C LYS A 144 -23.67 26.59 8.93
N ASP A 145 -24.16 26.21 10.08
CA ASP A 145 -25.53 26.50 10.54
C ASP A 145 -25.58 27.33 11.81
N GLY A 146 -24.43 27.75 12.33
CA GLY A 146 -24.33 28.52 13.58
C GLY A 146 -24.58 27.69 14.84
N SER A 147 -24.71 26.36 14.73
CA SER A 147 -24.99 25.47 15.87
C SER A 147 -23.80 25.27 16.79
N LYS A 148 -22.59 25.61 16.32
CA LYS A 148 -21.28 25.34 16.95
C LYS A 148 -20.96 23.86 17.14
N ASN A 149 -21.64 23.02 16.36
CA ASN A 149 -21.30 21.62 16.22
C ASN A 149 -20.35 21.42 15.01
N LEU A 150 -19.17 20.90 15.27
CA LEU A 150 -18.14 20.67 14.27
C LEU A 150 -18.09 19.19 13.88
N GLU A 151 -18.36 18.92 12.63
CA GLU A 151 -18.22 17.56 12.06
C GLU A 151 -16.93 17.52 11.26
N PHE A 152 -15.87 16.99 11.89
CA PHE A 152 -14.55 16.93 11.29
C PHE A 152 -14.48 15.93 10.14
N GLN A 153 -13.73 16.28 9.11
CA GLN A 153 -13.40 15.43 7.97
C GLN A 153 -11.87 15.27 7.87
N ASN A 154 -11.40 14.04 7.70
CA ASN A 154 -9.97 13.77 7.53
C ASN A 154 -9.46 14.31 6.20
N LEU A 155 -8.31 14.96 6.21
CA LEU A 155 -7.62 15.46 5.03
C LEU A 155 -6.56 14.50 4.49
N CYS A 156 -6.11 13.54 5.30
CA CYS A 156 -5.05 12.60 4.96
C CYS A 156 -5.56 11.18 4.80
N ALA A 157 -4.79 10.36 4.13
CA ALA A 157 -4.95 8.92 4.03
C ALA A 157 -4.03 8.20 5.01
N LEU A 158 -4.34 6.95 5.33
CA LEU A 158 -3.51 6.08 6.13
C LEU A 158 -2.95 4.94 5.29
N VAL A 159 -1.67 4.60 5.48
CA VAL A 159 -1.07 3.39 4.93
C VAL A 159 -0.67 2.49 6.09
N LYS A 160 -1.29 1.31 6.14
CA LYS A 160 -1.16 0.34 7.22
C LYS A 160 -0.31 -0.83 6.79
N PHE A 161 0.54 -1.32 7.69
CA PHE A 161 1.26 -2.59 7.56
C PHE A 161 1.34 -3.29 8.92
N THR A 162 1.53 -4.61 8.89
CA THR A 162 1.76 -5.42 10.09
C THR A 162 3.15 -6.03 9.99
N VAL A 163 3.91 -5.93 11.06
CA VAL A 163 5.24 -6.53 11.15
C VAL A 163 5.11 -8.05 11.32
N ASP A 164 5.86 -8.82 10.57
CA ASP A 164 5.94 -10.27 10.75
C ASP A 164 6.81 -10.65 11.97
N ASP A 165 6.80 -11.94 12.35
CA ASP A 165 7.42 -12.46 13.58
C ASP A 165 8.95 -12.60 13.51
N SER A 166 9.58 -12.22 12.39
CA SER A 166 11.01 -12.44 12.17
C SER A 166 11.82 -11.15 11.98
N GLY A 167 12.88 -10.99 12.75
CA GLY A 167 14.05 -10.19 12.37
C GLY A 167 13.93 -8.67 12.48
N LEU A 168 13.37 -8.13 13.57
CA LEU A 168 13.25 -6.67 13.81
C LEU A 168 14.48 -6.02 14.47
N ASP A 169 15.47 -6.80 14.81
CA ASP A 169 16.64 -6.31 15.55
C ASP A 169 17.39 -5.24 14.73
N GLY A 170 17.51 -4.05 15.33
CA GLY A 170 18.23 -2.93 14.74
C GLY A 170 17.43 -2.01 13.80
N VAL A 171 16.18 -2.33 13.44
CA VAL A 171 15.36 -1.44 12.62
C VAL A 171 14.74 -0.35 13.48
N THR A 172 15.14 0.91 13.24
CA THR A 172 14.65 2.08 13.97
C THR A 172 13.86 3.05 13.10
N ASN A 173 13.80 2.79 11.80
CA ASN A 173 13.05 3.61 10.86
C ASN A 173 12.51 2.80 9.69
N LEU A 174 11.33 3.18 9.22
CA LEU A 174 10.70 2.69 8.01
C LEU A 174 10.28 3.85 7.14
N THR A 175 10.61 3.80 5.87
CA THR A 175 10.30 4.87 4.91
C THR A 175 9.33 4.35 3.85
N LEU A 176 8.21 5.03 3.70
CA LEU A 176 7.28 4.87 2.59
C LEU A 176 7.57 5.95 1.56
N SER A 177 7.81 5.57 0.32
CA SER A 177 8.09 6.48 -0.78
C SER A 177 7.13 6.27 -1.94
N ALA A 178 6.72 7.35 -2.61
CA ALA A 178 6.15 7.27 -3.95
C ALA A 178 7.27 6.97 -4.95
N ASN A 179 7.01 6.12 -5.94
CA ASN A 179 8.05 5.73 -6.91
C ASN A 179 8.27 6.80 -7.99
N THR A 180 7.37 7.78 -8.10
CA THR A 180 7.46 8.90 -9.05
C THR A 180 7.84 10.18 -8.30
N ALA A 181 8.90 10.86 -8.72
CA ALA A 181 9.47 12.03 -8.02
C ALA A 181 8.51 13.23 -7.89
N THR A 182 7.53 13.35 -8.79
CA THR A 182 6.53 14.42 -8.76
C THR A 182 5.38 14.16 -7.77
N GLU A 183 5.21 12.91 -7.33
CA GLU A 183 4.15 12.50 -6.41
C GLU A 183 4.59 12.73 -4.97
N LYS A 184 3.73 13.33 -4.15
CA LYS A 184 4.09 13.81 -2.81
C LYS A 184 3.25 13.13 -1.74
N LEU A 185 3.88 12.74 -0.64
CA LEU A 185 3.25 12.05 0.49
C LEU A 185 3.15 12.91 1.74
N ALA A 186 4.00 13.94 1.90
CA ALA A 186 4.02 14.79 3.08
C ALA A 186 4.68 16.15 2.80
N GLY A 187 4.80 17.00 3.81
CA GLY A 187 5.34 18.34 3.72
C GLY A 187 4.25 19.41 3.74
N GLY A 188 4.49 20.56 3.16
CA GLY A 188 3.51 21.63 3.05
C GLY A 188 2.34 21.23 2.16
N LEU A 189 1.11 21.37 2.66
CA LEU A 189 -0.13 21.01 1.97
C LEU A 189 -1.12 22.18 2.07
N THR A 190 -1.86 22.41 1.00
CA THR A 190 -2.94 23.40 0.97
C THR A 190 -4.27 22.73 0.62
N TYR A 191 -5.23 22.81 1.53
CA TYR A 191 -6.60 22.38 1.30
C TYR A 191 -7.45 23.57 0.86
N THR A 192 -8.05 23.49 -0.32
CA THR A 192 -9.03 24.45 -0.81
C THR A 192 -10.41 23.92 -0.46
N ILE A 193 -11.14 24.69 0.34
CA ILE A 193 -12.50 24.34 0.81
C ILE A 193 -13.45 24.35 -0.39
N GLY A 194 -14.21 23.27 -0.55
CA GLY A 194 -15.18 23.15 -1.63
C GLY A 194 -16.31 24.16 -1.47
N THR A 195 -16.78 24.69 -2.59
CA THR A 195 -17.96 25.57 -2.63
C THR A 195 -19.23 24.73 -2.83
N ASP A 196 -20.37 25.25 -2.36
CA ASP A 196 -21.70 24.67 -2.60
C ASP A 196 -21.87 23.20 -2.15
N GLY A 197 -21.16 22.80 -1.08
CA GLY A 197 -21.27 21.46 -0.51
C GLY A 197 -20.45 20.39 -1.23
N SER A 198 -19.62 20.77 -2.21
CA SER A 198 -18.64 19.87 -2.81
C SER A 198 -17.49 19.57 -1.85
N ASP A 199 -16.87 18.39 -2.01
CA ASP A 199 -15.60 18.08 -1.35
C ASP A 199 -14.52 19.06 -1.84
N GLY A 200 -13.68 19.53 -0.92
CA GLY A 200 -12.53 20.36 -1.26
C GLY A 200 -11.42 19.56 -1.91
N THR A 201 -10.35 20.24 -2.29
CA THR A 201 -9.16 19.65 -2.90
C THR A 201 -7.92 19.89 -2.06
N LEU A 202 -7.09 18.87 -1.89
CA LEU A 202 -5.80 18.98 -1.23
C LEU A 202 -4.68 18.95 -2.28
N ALA A 203 -3.78 19.91 -2.22
CA ALA A 203 -2.63 20.01 -3.09
C ALA A 203 -1.33 20.08 -2.28
N ALA A 204 -0.27 19.46 -2.79
CA ALA A 204 1.06 19.58 -2.25
C ALA A 204 1.71 20.90 -2.69
N ASN A 205 2.36 21.58 -1.75
CA ASN A 205 3.08 22.81 -2.02
C ASN A 205 4.49 22.51 -2.57
N ASP A 206 5.16 23.53 -3.09
CA ASP A 206 6.55 23.44 -3.50
C ASP A 206 7.43 22.99 -2.32
N GLY A 207 8.34 22.04 -2.58
CA GLY A 207 9.18 21.44 -1.56
C GLY A 207 8.55 20.32 -0.73
N ALA A 208 7.30 19.92 -1.01
CA ALA A 208 6.69 18.74 -0.39
C ALA A 208 7.49 17.47 -0.70
N SER A 209 7.47 16.52 0.25
CA SER A 209 8.26 15.30 0.20
C SER A 209 7.55 14.17 -0.53
N GLN A 210 8.31 13.42 -1.31
CA GLN A 210 7.92 12.17 -1.92
C GLN A 210 7.89 11.00 -0.91
N ALA A 211 8.44 11.17 0.29
CA ALA A 211 8.60 10.12 1.28
C ALA A 211 8.15 10.55 2.68
N VAL A 212 7.74 9.56 3.46
CA VAL A 212 7.43 9.68 4.90
C VAL A 212 8.18 8.59 5.65
N THR A 213 8.83 8.94 6.76
CA THR A 213 9.57 7.99 7.60
C THR A 213 8.90 7.84 8.97
N LEU A 214 8.58 6.61 9.35
CA LEU A 214 8.26 6.25 10.73
C LEU A 214 9.56 5.99 11.50
N LYS A 215 9.73 6.65 12.65
CA LYS A 215 10.85 6.45 13.55
C LYS A 215 10.39 5.85 14.87
N GLY A 216 11.10 4.84 15.33
CA GLY A 216 10.81 4.17 16.61
C GLY A 216 11.17 2.70 16.60
N THR A 217 10.60 1.96 17.55
CA THR A 217 10.76 0.51 17.66
C THR A 217 9.59 -0.19 17.00
N PHE A 218 9.86 -1.25 16.25
CA PHE A 218 8.86 -2.04 15.55
C PHE A 218 8.81 -3.43 16.16
N GLU A 219 7.67 -3.78 16.75
CA GLU A 219 7.45 -5.04 17.44
C GLU A 219 6.79 -6.07 16.52
N ALA A 220 7.23 -7.32 16.64
CA ALA A 220 6.66 -8.44 15.91
C ALA A 220 5.15 -8.58 16.14
N GLY A 221 4.39 -8.87 15.10
CA GLY A 221 2.93 -9.00 15.15
C GLY A 221 2.17 -7.67 15.26
N GLN A 222 2.83 -6.54 15.52
CA GLN A 222 2.19 -5.25 15.67
C GLN A 222 1.89 -4.56 14.33
N THR A 223 0.87 -3.72 14.35
CA THR A 223 0.44 -2.94 13.18
C THR A 223 0.85 -1.48 13.35
N TYR A 224 1.32 -0.87 12.27
CA TYR A 224 1.76 0.53 12.23
C TYR A 224 1.11 1.27 11.08
N TYR A 225 1.09 2.60 11.17
CA TYR A 225 0.41 3.46 10.20
C TYR A 225 1.28 4.65 9.81
N PHE A 226 1.38 4.92 8.52
CA PHE A 226 1.81 6.20 7.99
C PHE A 226 0.59 7.08 7.76
N VAL A 227 0.68 8.35 8.11
CA VAL A 227 -0.28 9.37 7.69
C VAL A 227 0.29 10.08 6.46
N VAL A 228 -0.45 10.10 5.36
CA VAL A 228 0.06 10.56 4.06
C VAL A 228 -0.94 11.44 3.33
N ALA A 229 -0.44 12.30 2.46
CA ALA A 229 -1.29 13.07 1.55
C ALA A 229 -2.06 12.13 0.61
N PRO A 230 -3.36 12.36 0.38
CA PRO A 230 -4.13 11.60 -0.61
C PRO A 230 -3.71 11.94 -2.03
N GLY A 231 -3.91 11.01 -2.95
CA GLY A 231 -3.59 11.18 -4.37
C GLY A 231 -3.47 9.83 -5.08
N THR A 232 -3.33 9.87 -6.39
CA THR A 232 -3.03 8.67 -7.19
C THR A 232 -1.54 8.65 -7.49
N LEU A 233 -0.85 7.62 -7.01
CA LEU A 233 0.57 7.36 -7.20
C LEU A 233 0.73 6.42 -8.40
N THR A 234 0.98 6.97 -9.57
CA THR A 234 0.97 6.23 -10.85
C THR A 234 2.13 5.25 -10.98
N GLY A 235 3.27 5.58 -10.37
CA GLY A 235 4.45 4.71 -10.30
C GLY A 235 4.41 3.69 -9.15
N GLY A 236 3.35 3.70 -8.33
CA GLY A 236 3.26 2.86 -7.14
C GLY A 236 4.04 3.39 -5.95
N ILE A 237 4.32 2.50 -5.00
CA ILE A 237 4.99 2.85 -3.73
C ILE A 237 6.07 1.83 -3.37
N THR A 238 7.02 2.28 -2.57
CA THR A 238 8.07 1.45 -1.97
C THR A 238 8.11 1.66 -0.47
N LEU A 239 8.08 0.56 0.30
CA LEU A 239 8.39 0.53 1.72
C LEU A 239 9.81 0.01 1.90
N SER A 240 10.65 0.78 2.61
CA SER A 240 12.06 0.48 2.82
C SER A 240 12.50 0.81 4.24
N TYR A 241 13.64 0.27 4.67
CA TYR A 241 14.33 0.68 5.88
C TYR A 241 15.83 0.79 5.62
N THR A 242 16.54 1.47 6.52
CA THR A 242 17.99 1.53 6.50
C THR A 242 18.52 0.77 7.70
N ASP A 243 19.33 -0.22 7.46
CA ASP A 243 20.08 -0.96 8.46
C ASP A 243 21.45 -0.27 8.67
N SER A 244 21.87 -0.14 9.91
CA SER A 244 23.16 0.47 10.27
C SER A 244 24.38 -0.27 9.72
N SER A 245 24.22 -1.55 9.34
CA SER A 245 25.31 -2.40 8.84
C SER A 245 25.32 -2.58 7.31
N ASN A 246 24.18 -2.51 6.64
CA ASN A 246 24.02 -2.96 5.25
C ASN A 246 23.38 -1.95 4.29
N GLY A 247 23.09 -0.74 4.71
CA GLY A 247 22.49 0.30 3.87
C GLY A 247 20.96 0.15 3.67
N LEU A 248 20.45 0.68 2.56
CA LEU A 248 19.02 0.71 2.26
C LEU A 248 18.52 -0.69 1.88
N LYS A 249 17.47 -1.13 2.52
CA LYS A 249 16.77 -2.41 2.28
C LYS A 249 15.33 -2.15 1.87
N TYR A 250 14.82 -2.92 0.92
CA TYR A 250 13.44 -2.84 0.44
C TYR A 250 12.61 -3.95 1.06
N LEU A 251 11.45 -3.59 1.62
CA LEU A 251 10.52 -4.54 2.22
C LEU A 251 9.38 -4.90 1.27
N LYS A 252 8.90 -3.91 0.54
CA LYS A 252 7.79 -4.09 -0.37
C LYS A 252 7.76 -2.99 -1.41
N THR A 253 7.67 -3.36 -2.66
CA THR A 253 7.56 -2.43 -3.79
C THR A 253 6.41 -2.85 -4.69
N THR A 254 5.64 -1.88 -5.17
CA THR A 254 4.68 -2.10 -6.26
C THR A 254 4.88 -1.04 -7.32
N SER A 255 4.87 -1.43 -8.58
CA SER A 255 4.87 -0.55 -9.75
C SER A 255 3.45 -0.24 -10.25
N ASN A 256 2.44 -0.93 -9.73
CA ASN A 256 1.05 -0.66 -10.06
C ASN A 256 0.59 0.65 -9.41
N ALA A 257 -0.26 1.38 -10.12
CA ALA A 257 -0.85 2.60 -9.58
C ALA A 257 -1.59 2.36 -8.27
N VAL A 258 -1.36 3.22 -7.28
CA VAL A 258 -1.97 3.16 -5.95
C VAL A 258 -2.76 4.43 -5.71
N THR A 259 -4.02 4.32 -5.30
CA THR A 259 -4.84 5.48 -4.92
C THR A 259 -4.96 5.58 -3.41
N LEU A 260 -4.49 6.69 -2.87
CA LEU A 260 -4.61 7.09 -1.47
C LEU A 260 -5.81 8.04 -1.36
N THR A 261 -6.80 7.68 -0.56
CA THR A 261 -8.02 8.48 -0.40
C THR A 261 -8.10 9.02 1.02
N ALA A 262 -8.39 10.31 1.18
CA ALA A 262 -8.59 10.94 2.49
C ALA A 262 -9.61 10.16 3.33
N GLY A 263 -9.32 9.94 4.60
CA GLY A 263 -10.13 9.15 5.51
C GLY A 263 -10.21 7.64 5.20
N ARG A 264 -9.34 7.11 4.32
CA ARG A 264 -9.27 5.68 3.99
C ARG A 264 -7.92 5.08 4.39
N ILE A 265 -7.91 3.76 4.58
CA ILE A 265 -6.70 2.99 4.91
C ILE A 265 -6.33 2.11 3.72
N LEU A 266 -5.12 2.30 3.20
CA LEU A 266 -4.47 1.33 2.33
C LEU A 266 -3.76 0.30 3.20
N ASN A 267 -4.06 -0.98 3.01
CA ASN A 267 -3.43 -2.06 3.77
C ASN A 267 -2.36 -2.75 2.91
N LEU A 268 -1.10 -2.65 3.31
CA LEU A 268 0.02 -3.33 2.67
C LEU A 268 0.16 -4.80 3.11
N GLY A 269 -0.62 -5.21 4.14
CA GLY A 269 -0.52 -6.55 4.70
C GLY A 269 0.68 -6.73 5.62
N LYS A 270 1.15 -7.98 5.76
CA LYS A 270 2.35 -8.30 6.53
C LYS A 270 3.61 -7.89 5.76
N VAL A 271 4.59 -7.39 6.48
CA VAL A 271 5.94 -7.09 6.01
C VAL A 271 6.96 -7.86 6.83
N THR A 272 7.91 -8.48 6.16
CA THR A 272 9.02 -9.21 6.78
C THR A 272 10.27 -8.34 6.68
N PHE A 273 11.04 -8.27 7.75
CA PHE A 273 12.28 -7.48 7.80
C PHE A 273 13.51 -8.28 7.39
N GLN A 274 13.33 -9.54 7.07
CA GLN A 274 14.40 -10.29 6.42
C GLN A 274 14.43 -9.89 4.94
N PRO A 275 15.61 -9.56 4.41
CA PRO A 275 15.72 -9.36 2.97
C PRO A 275 15.26 -10.65 2.29
N GLU A 276 14.43 -10.50 1.25
CA GLU A 276 14.15 -11.64 0.39
C GLU A 276 15.48 -12.27 -0.03
N ALA A 277 15.56 -13.56 0.13
CA ALA A 277 16.78 -14.29 -0.19
C ALA A 277 16.44 -15.55 -0.98
N ILE A 278 17.30 -15.91 -1.91
CA ILE A 278 17.32 -17.24 -2.48
C ILE A 278 18.05 -18.14 -1.47
N THR A 279 17.29 -19.03 -0.85
CA THR A 279 17.80 -19.98 0.16
C THR A 279 17.94 -21.39 -0.40
N ASN A 280 17.44 -21.65 -1.62
CA ASN A 280 17.60 -22.93 -2.29
C ASN A 280 19.05 -23.10 -2.77
N THR A 281 19.85 -23.77 -1.95
CA THR A 281 21.27 -23.98 -2.24
C THR A 281 21.50 -24.78 -3.52
N ALA A 282 20.63 -25.75 -3.86
CA ALA A 282 20.72 -26.48 -5.09
C ALA A 282 20.55 -25.58 -6.33
N PHE A 283 19.63 -24.63 -6.28
CA PHE A 283 19.49 -23.64 -7.35
C PHE A 283 20.71 -22.71 -7.43
N ILE A 284 21.18 -22.21 -6.28
CA ILE A 284 22.37 -21.34 -6.21
C ILE A 284 23.62 -22.05 -6.77
N GLU A 285 23.77 -23.33 -6.49
CA GLU A 285 24.87 -24.16 -7.02
C GLU A 285 24.70 -24.43 -8.51
N ALA A 286 23.49 -24.74 -8.98
CA ALA A 286 23.18 -24.96 -10.39
C ALA A 286 23.42 -23.71 -11.25
N VAL A 287 23.08 -22.55 -10.76
CA VAL A 287 23.39 -21.27 -11.41
C VAL A 287 24.91 -21.03 -11.44
N GLY A 288 25.60 -21.36 -10.35
CA GLY A 288 27.06 -21.32 -10.28
C GLY A 288 27.67 -19.99 -10.69
N ASP A 289 28.60 -20.01 -11.63
CA ASP A 289 29.30 -18.81 -12.12
C ASP A 289 28.57 -18.08 -13.27
N GLN A 290 27.38 -18.56 -13.65
CA GLN A 290 26.57 -17.88 -14.68
C GLN A 290 26.05 -16.52 -14.24
N VAL A 291 26.01 -16.25 -12.91
CA VAL A 291 25.63 -14.98 -12.31
C VAL A 291 26.73 -14.47 -11.39
N SER A 292 27.12 -13.23 -11.57
CA SER A 292 28.09 -12.56 -10.69
C SER A 292 27.41 -11.95 -9.45
N TRP A 293 26.72 -12.77 -8.67
CA TRP A 293 26.07 -12.33 -7.42
C TRP A 293 26.95 -12.50 -6.19
N THR A 294 26.61 -11.77 -5.12
CA THR A 294 27.25 -11.91 -3.81
C THR A 294 26.48 -12.94 -2.99
N LYS A 295 27.16 -13.93 -2.43
CA LYS A 295 26.61 -14.91 -1.50
C LYS A 295 26.95 -14.52 -0.07
N GLU A 296 26.03 -14.79 0.86
CA GLU A 296 26.27 -14.67 2.30
C GLU A 296 27.14 -15.86 2.80
N ASP A 297 27.63 -15.76 4.04
CA ASP A 297 28.48 -16.80 4.65
C ASP A 297 27.78 -18.16 4.79
N ASP A 298 26.43 -18.16 4.87
CA ASP A 298 25.59 -19.37 4.91
C ASP A 298 25.26 -19.93 3.52
N GLY A 299 25.78 -19.31 2.47
CA GLY A 299 25.56 -19.71 1.08
C GLY A 299 24.28 -19.18 0.44
N THR A 300 23.46 -18.41 1.17
CA THR A 300 22.25 -17.77 0.62
C THR A 300 22.62 -16.57 -0.26
N VAL A 301 21.68 -16.16 -1.14
CA VAL A 301 21.83 -14.99 -1.99
C VAL A 301 20.72 -14.00 -1.63
N LEU A 302 21.09 -12.90 -0.98
CA LEU A 302 20.15 -11.82 -0.70
C LEU A 302 19.72 -11.14 -2.00
N LEU A 303 18.42 -10.85 -2.14
CA LEU A 303 17.85 -10.14 -3.30
C LEU A 303 18.09 -8.62 -3.20
N THR A 304 19.37 -8.26 -3.02
CA THR A 304 19.82 -6.85 -3.07
C THR A 304 19.70 -6.29 -4.48
N ASP A 305 19.70 -4.97 -4.64
CA ASP A 305 19.71 -4.33 -5.97
C ASP A 305 20.89 -4.79 -6.82
N ALA A 306 22.08 -4.96 -6.21
CA ALA A 306 23.26 -5.45 -6.90
C ALA A 306 23.06 -6.88 -7.41
N ASN A 307 22.54 -7.80 -6.60
CA ASN A 307 22.28 -9.18 -6.99
C ASN A 307 21.12 -9.26 -8.01
N LYS A 308 20.06 -8.49 -7.84
CA LYS A 308 18.97 -8.38 -8.83
C LYS A 308 19.49 -7.85 -10.17
N GLN A 309 20.39 -6.86 -10.16
CA GLN A 309 21.02 -6.35 -11.36
C GLN A 309 21.90 -7.41 -12.01
N ALA A 310 22.72 -8.13 -11.25
CA ALA A 310 23.54 -9.21 -11.77
C ALA A 310 22.69 -10.29 -12.45
N MET A 311 21.56 -10.67 -11.86
CA MET A 311 20.59 -11.59 -12.48
C MET A 311 19.99 -11.03 -13.77
N ALA A 312 19.62 -9.73 -13.78
CA ALA A 312 19.04 -9.08 -14.95
C ALA A 312 20.01 -8.92 -16.15
N GLU A 313 21.31 -9.01 -15.92
CA GLU A 313 22.34 -8.95 -16.97
C GLU A 313 22.57 -10.30 -17.67
N VAL A 314 22.16 -11.41 -17.06
CA VAL A 314 22.26 -12.74 -17.63
C VAL A 314 21.42 -12.87 -18.90
N LYS A 315 22.00 -13.40 -19.97
CA LYS A 315 21.32 -13.61 -21.26
C LYS A 315 20.94 -15.07 -21.48
N GLU A 316 21.74 -15.96 -20.99
CA GLU A 316 21.58 -17.40 -21.13
C GLU A 316 21.75 -18.04 -19.76
N LEU A 317 20.79 -18.85 -19.35
CA LEU A 317 20.83 -19.60 -18.10
C LEU A 317 20.58 -21.06 -18.40
N ASP A 318 21.57 -21.90 -18.04
CA ASP A 318 21.50 -23.33 -18.17
C ASP A 318 21.58 -23.99 -16.78
N VAL A 319 20.45 -24.58 -16.38
CA VAL A 319 20.29 -25.33 -15.13
C VAL A 319 19.68 -26.73 -15.38
N HIS A 320 19.95 -27.31 -16.57
CA HIS A 320 19.41 -28.63 -16.91
C HIS A 320 20.04 -29.74 -16.06
N LEU A 321 19.29 -30.83 -15.84
CA LEU A 321 19.75 -32.03 -15.13
C LEU A 321 20.30 -31.81 -13.70
N GLN A 322 19.82 -30.74 -13.01
CA GLN A 322 20.28 -30.39 -11.66
C GLN A 322 19.39 -30.97 -10.55
N GLY A 323 18.31 -31.68 -10.91
CA GLY A 323 17.36 -32.24 -9.94
C GLY A 323 16.51 -31.18 -9.20
N LEU A 324 16.40 -29.99 -9.74
CA LEU A 324 15.71 -28.84 -9.14
C LEU A 324 14.20 -29.05 -9.05
N THR A 325 13.61 -28.65 -7.94
CA THR A 325 12.16 -28.68 -7.71
C THR A 325 11.49 -27.33 -7.95
N ASP A 326 12.27 -26.24 -7.92
CA ASP A 326 11.85 -24.86 -8.14
C ASP A 326 13.02 -24.01 -8.66
N LEU A 327 12.70 -22.81 -9.19
CA LEU A 327 13.68 -21.82 -9.65
C LEU A 327 13.42 -20.48 -8.94
N PRO A 328 13.75 -20.34 -7.65
CA PRO A 328 13.46 -19.15 -6.88
C PRO A 328 14.25 -17.94 -7.40
N GLY A 329 13.58 -16.82 -7.60
CA GLY A 329 14.20 -15.59 -8.09
C GLY A 329 14.39 -15.55 -9.61
N ILE A 330 13.87 -16.53 -10.36
CA ILE A 330 13.97 -16.55 -11.83
C ILE A 330 13.31 -15.31 -12.47
N GLU A 331 12.30 -14.71 -11.83
CA GLU A 331 11.64 -13.49 -12.26
C GLU A 331 12.57 -12.26 -12.32
N TYR A 332 13.71 -12.31 -11.61
CA TYR A 332 14.72 -11.24 -11.65
C TYR A 332 15.68 -11.35 -12.83
N PHE A 333 15.68 -12.47 -13.55
CA PHE A 333 16.51 -12.68 -14.76
C PHE A 333 15.90 -12.01 -15.99
N THR A 334 15.46 -10.77 -15.88
CA THR A 334 14.73 -10.00 -16.91
C THR A 334 15.51 -9.76 -18.21
N GLY A 335 16.79 -10.08 -18.20
CA GLY A 335 17.66 -10.03 -19.37
C GLY A 335 17.69 -11.30 -20.22
N LEU A 336 17.13 -12.43 -19.72
CA LEU A 336 17.23 -13.73 -20.38
C LEU A 336 16.66 -13.71 -21.79
N THR A 337 17.44 -14.29 -22.68
CA THR A 337 17.05 -14.64 -24.05
C THR A 337 16.98 -16.14 -24.25
N SER A 338 17.66 -16.93 -23.42
CA SER A 338 17.64 -18.39 -23.42
C SER A 338 17.59 -18.94 -22.00
N LEU A 339 16.68 -19.88 -21.75
CA LEU A 339 16.57 -20.63 -20.51
C LEU A 339 16.48 -22.12 -20.82
N ASP A 340 17.45 -22.90 -20.31
CA ASP A 340 17.35 -24.34 -20.25
C ASP A 340 17.22 -24.81 -18.81
N CYS A 341 16.02 -25.25 -18.44
CA CYS A 341 15.70 -25.89 -17.17
C CYS A 341 15.17 -27.33 -17.36
N SER A 342 15.51 -27.94 -18.49
CA SER A 342 15.06 -29.28 -18.84
C SER A 342 15.61 -30.36 -17.89
N ALA A 343 14.92 -31.51 -17.86
CA ALA A 343 15.32 -32.69 -17.08
C ALA A 343 15.52 -32.40 -15.58
N ASN A 344 14.56 -31.66 -14.98
CA ASN A 344 14.49 -31.37 -13.57
C ASN A 344 13.20 -31.96 -12.94
N GLN A 345 12.82 -31.52 -11.76
CA GLN A 345 11.61 -31.96 -11.04
C GLN A 345 10.63 -30.83 -10.82
N LEU A 346 10.63 -29.80 -11.68
CA LEU A 346 9.80 -28.61 -11.54
C LEU A 346 8.32 -28.97 -11.65
N THR A 347 7.51 -28.52 -10.69
CA THR A 347 6.04 -28.66 -10.70
C THR A 347 5.33 -27.39 -11.17
N SER A 348 6.03 -26.26 -11.12
CA SER A 348 5.60 -24.93 -11.62
C SER A 348 6.82 -24.20 -12.18
N LEU A 349 6.55 -23.24 -13.07
CA LEU A 349 7.59 -22.38 -13.64
C LEU A 349 6.99 -20.99 -13.85
N ASP A 350 7.46 -20.00 -13.08
CA ASP A 350 7.06 -18.62 -13.22
C ASP A 350 7.98 -17.91 -14.22
N LEU A 351 7.43 -17.51 -15.36
CA LEU A 351 8.14 -16.82 -16.43
C LEU A 351 7.77 -15.33 -16.50
N THR A 352 7.07 -14.84 -15.46
CA THR A 352 6.62 -13.44 -15.41
C THR A 352 7.82 -12.48 -15.50
N GLY A 353 7.74 -11.51 -16.40
CA GLY A 353 8.83 -10.53 -16.60
C GLY A 353 9.94 -10.95 -17.58
N LEU A 354 10.04 -12.21 -17.98
CA LEU A 354 11.06 -12.70 -18.92
C LEU A 354 10.72 -12.38 -20.39
N THR A 355 10.29 -11.17 -20.65
CA THR A 355 9.73 -10.74 -21.95
C THR A 355 10.73 -10.75 -23.13
N LYS A 356 12.02 -10.96 -22.85
CA LYS A 356 13.07 -11.07 -23.88
C LYS A 356 13.37 -12.51 -24.29
N LEU A 357 12.75 -13.49 -23.61
CA LEU A 357 13.02 -14.90 -23.83
C LEU A 357 12.66 -15.29 -25.28
N ALA A 358 13.64 -15.86 -25.95
CA ALA A 358 13.54 -16.37 -27.32
C ALA A 358 13.63 -17.89 -27.37
N VAL A 359 14.33 -18.52 -26.41
CA VAL A 359 14.50 -19.97 -26.33
C VAL A 359 14.11 -20.42 -24.92
N LEU A 360 13.19 -21.38 -24.84
CA LEU A 360 12.78 -22.02 -23.58
C LEU A 360 12.79 -23.54 -23.72
N TYR A 361 13.70 -24.18 -22.99
CA TYR A 361 13.74 -25.64 -22.84
C TYR A 361 13.36 -26.00 -21.39
N CYS A 362 12.16 -26.54 -21.22
CA CYS A 362 11.64 -27.01 -19.94
C CYS A 362 11.11 -28.45 -20.00
N SER A 363 11.56 -29.20 -20.99
CA SER A 363 11.19 -30.61 -21.16
C SER A 363 11.66 -31.50 -20.01
N GLY A 364 10.99 -32.64 -19.81
CA GLY A 364 11.41 -33.61 -18.78
C GLY A 364 11.22 -33.06 -17.35
N ASN A 365 10.10 -32.43 -17.07
CA ASN A 365 9.73 -31.92 -15.77
C ASN A 365 8.35 -32.45 -15.31
N ASN A 366 7.80 -31.93 -14.25
CA ASN A 366 6.48 -32.30 -13.70
C ASN A 366 5.44 -31.16 -13.84
N LEU A 367 5.60 -30.29 -14.85
CA LEU A 367 4.72 -29.13 -15.04
C LEU A 367 3.32 -29.56 -15.43
N THR A 368 2.31 -29.10 -14.68
CA THR A 368 0.89 -29.32 -14.99
C THR A 368 0.27 -28.17 -15.77
N THR A 369 0.88 -26.99 -15.69
CA THR A 369 0.52 -25.76 -16.42
C THR A 369 1.80 -25.06 -16.87
N LEU A 370 1.71 -24.32 -17.98
CA LEU A 370 2.79 -23.45 -18.46
C LEU A 370 2.14 -22.18 -19.03
N ASP A 371 2.37 -21.07 -18.34
CA ASP A 371 1.89 -19.74 -18.79
C ASP A 371 2.98 -19.08 -19.63
N LEU A 372 2.67 -18.82 -20.89
CA LEU A 372 3.55 -18.18 -21.87
C LEU A 372 3.16 -16.72 -22.14
N THR A 373 2.28 -16.18 -21.28
CA THR A 373 1.79 -14.78 -21.43
C THR A 373 2.94 -13.78 -21.36
N GLY A 374 3.04 -12.90 -22.35
CA GLY A 374 4.11 -11.89 -22.43
C GLY A 374 5.40 -12.36 -23.13
N LEU A 375 5.56 -13.64 -23.42
CA LEU A 375 6.75 -14.19 -24.12
C LEU A 375 6.66 -14.05 -25.63
N THR A 376 6.27 -12.90 -26.13
CA THR A 376 5.98 -12.66 -27.57
C THR A 376 7.21 -12.77 -28.47
N ARG A 377 8.42 -12.93 -27.92
CA ARG A 377 9.68 -13.12 -28.66
C ARG A 377 10.11 -14.57 -28.75
N LEU A 378 9.33 -15.50 -28.20
CA LEU A 378 9.70 -16.91 -28.17
C LEU A 378 9.75 -17.48 -29.58
N ILE A 379 10.89 -18.09 -29.90
CA ILE A 379 11.21 -18.71 -31.20
C ILE A 379 11.24 -20.22 -31.07
N ASP A 380 11.89 -20.72 -30.03
CA ASP A 380 12.07 -22.15 -29.76
C ASP A 380 11.49 -22.51 -28.40
N LEU A 381 10.58 -23.48 -28.36
CA LEU A 381 9.94 -23.99 -27.17
C LEU A 381 10.01 -25.53 -27.15
N ASP A 382 10.68 -26.09 -26.14
CA ASP A 382 10.54 -27.50 -25.79
C ASP A 382 9.93 -27.63 -24.37
N CYS A 383 8.69 -28.04 -24.33
CA CYS A 383 7.95 -28.37 -23.10
C CYS A 383 7.45 -29.81 -23.09
N SER A 384 8.08 -30.69 -23.91
CA SER A 384 7.75 -32.10 -24.00
C SER A 384 8.04 -32.84 -22.68
N VAL A 385 7.48 -34.02 -22.52
CA VAL A 385 7.70 -34.87 -21.33
C VAL A 385 7.40 -34.15 -20.03
N ASN A 386 6.18 -33.61 -19.92
CA ASN A 386 5.63 -32.94 -18.74
C ASN A 386 4.26 -33.53 -18.38
N GLN A 387 3.41 -32.79 -17.68
CA GLN A 387 2.04 -33.19 -17.31
C GLN A 387 1.02 -32.14 -17.78
N LEU A 388 1.32 -31.40 -18.84
CA LEU A 388 0.47 -30.35 -19.37
C LEU A 388 -0.81 -30.95 -19.97
N THR A 389 -1.96 -30.44 -19.56
CA THR A 389 -3.26 -30.78 -20.15
C THR A 389 -3.67 -29.80 -21.25
N THR A 390 -3.14 -28.58 -21.19
CA THR A 390 -3.38 -27.51 -22.15
C THR A 390 -2.12 -26.70 -22.38
N LEU A 391 -1.97 -26.15 -23.58
CA LEU A 391 -0.95 -25.17 -23.93
C LEU A 391 -1.53 -24.17 -24.90
N ASP A 392 -1.37 -22.87 -24.63
CA ASP A 392 -1.84 -21.79 -25.50
C ASP A 392 -0.64 -21.05 -26.10
N ILE A 393 -0.50 -21.13 -27.44
CA ILE A 393 0.56 -20.47 -28.19
C ILE A 393 0.00 -19.35 -29.12
N THR A 394 -1.26 -18.99 -28.98
CA THR A 394 -1.94 -18.07 -29.92
C THR A 394 -1.30 -16.68 -30.02
N ARG A 395 -0.44 -16.31 -29.06
CA ARG A 395 0.28 -15.03 -29.04
C ARG A 395 1.78 -15.13 -29.37
N LEU A 396 2.23 -16.28 -29.81
CA LEU A 396 3.64 -16.57 -30.13
C LEU A 396 3.87 -16.54 -31.64
N ASP A 397 3.81 -15.37 -32.25
CA ASP A 397 3.86 -15.18 -33.71
C ASP A 397 5.25 -15.55 -34.31
N TRP A 398 6.29 -15.55 -33.49
CA TRP A 398 7.66 -15.86 -33.92
C TRP A 398 8.08 -17.30 -33.66
N LEU A 399 7.21 -18.14 -33.08
CA LEU A 399 7.56 -19.51 -32.72
C LEU A 399 7.90 -20.31 -33.98
N ASN A 400 9.08 -20.91 -34.01
CA ASN A 400 9.60 -21.68 -35.15
C ASN A 400 9.77 -23.17 -34.80
N LEU A 401 10.23 -23.47 -33.58
CA LEU A 401 10.33 -24.83 -33.07
C LEU A 401 9.36 -25.04 -31.89
N LEU A 402 8.51 -26.04 -31.97
CA LEU A 402 7.63 -26.46 -30.90
C LEU A 402 7.72 -27.95 -30.64
N LEU A 403 8.22 -28.33 -29.46
CA LEU A 403 8.19 -29.70 -28.96
C LEU A 403 7.28 -29.73 -27.71
N CYS A 404 6.11 -30.34 -27.80
CA CYS A 404 5.11 -30.34 -26.74
C CYS A 404 4.45 -31.70 -26.50
N GLY A 405 4.99 -32.76 -27.08
CA GLY A 405 4.44 -34.11 -26.99
C GLY A 405 4.85 -34.84 -25.71
N GLN A 406 4.43 -36.10 -25.61
CA GLN A 406 4.76 -37.03 -24.52
C GLN A 406 4.38 -36.48 -23.13
N GLN A 407 3.19 -35.88 -23.02
CA GLN A 407 2.71 -35.43 -21.73
C GLN A 407 2.21 -36.62 -20.89
N ASN A 408 2.72 -36.72 -19.66
CA ASN A 408 2.39 -37.82 -18.75
C ASN A 408 1.07 -37.51 -17.99
N THR A 409 0.00 -37.26 -18.74
CA THR A 409 -1.34 -37.03 -18.21
C THR A 409 -2.12 -38.34 -18.07
N THR A 410 -3.22 -38.36 -17.30
CA THR A 410 -4.04 -39.55 -17.03
C THR A 410 -4.52 -40.26 -18.34
N ASP A 411 -4.79 -39.46 -19.37
CA ASP A 411 -5.25 -39.88 -20.71
C ASP A 411 -4.19 -39.77 -21.81
N GLY A 412 -2.98 -39.29 -21.45
CA GLY A 412 -1.88 -39.10 -22.39
C GLY A 412 -2.12 -37.97 -23.40
N ASN A 413 -3.20 -37.16 -23.24
CA ASN A 413 -3.60 -36.17 -24.23
C ASN A 413 -3.44 -34.75 -23.70
N MET A 414 -2.95 -33.86 -24.57
CA MET A 414 -2.86 -32.42 -24.34
C MET A 414 -3.69 -31.67 -25.40
N THR A 415 -4.33 -30.57 -25.00
CA THR A 415 -4.96 -29.65 -25.94
C THR A 415 -4.04 -28.47 -26.24
N LEU A 416 -3.63 -28.31 -27.49
CA LEU A 416 -2.85 -27.19 -27.99
C LEU A 416 -3.78 -26.14 -28.62
N TYR A 417 -3.77 -24.91 -28.13
CA TYR A 417 -4.46 -23.79 -28.70
C TYR A 417 -3.52 -22.95 -29.58
N LEU A 418 -3.94 -22.69 -30.81
CA LEU A 418 -3.16 -21.97 -31.82
C LEU A 418 -4.10 -21.20 -32.76
N THR A 419 -3.56 -20.22 -33.49
CA THR A 419 -4.31 -19.47 -34.52
C THR A 419 -4.44 -20.28 -35.81
N THR A 420 -5.35 -19.85 -36.72
CA THR A 420 -5.47 -20.42 -38.09
C THR A 420 -4.14 -20.32 -38.85
N GLU A 421 -3.40 -19.23 -38.72
CA GLU A 421 -2.10 -19.05 -39.37
C GLU A 421 -1.07 -20.03 -38.85
N GLN A 422 -0.94 -20.14 -37.49
CA GLN A 422 -0.06 -21.09 -36.84
C GLN A 422 -0.41 -22.54 -37.22
N TYR A 423 -1.69 -22.88 -37.26
CA TYR A 423 -2.15 -24.20 -37.71
C TYR A 423 -1.67 -24.51 -39.14
N ASN A 424 -1.84 -23.59 -40.05
CA ASN A 424 -1.42 -23.79 -41.43
C ASN A 424 0.11 -23.90 -41.58
N ASN A 425 0.87 -23.10 -40.81
CA ASN A 425 2.32 -23.11 -40.83
C ASN A 425 2.91 -24.38 -40.23
N TYR A 426 2.38 -24.82 -39.08
CA TYR A 426 2.89 -26.01 -38.38
C TYR A 426 2.33 -27.33 -38.92
N TRP A 427 1.02 -27.37 -39.22
CA TRP A 427 0.35 -28.61 -39.63
C TRP A 427 0.77 -29.08 -41.02
N GLY A 428 1.05 -28.14 -41.94
CA GLY A 428 1.56 -28.45 -43.26
C GLY A 428 2.94 -29.19 -43.22
N ASN A 429 3.70 -29.00 -42.16
CA ASN A 429 5.05 -29.57 -42.02
C ASN A 429 5.15 -30.71 -40.98
N TRP A 430 4.26 -30.72 -39.95
CA TRP A 430 4.43 -31.56 -38.75
C TRP A 430 3.16 -32.29 -38.28
N GLY A 431 2.05 -32.18 -38.98
CA GLY A 431 0.72 -32.59 -38.51
C GLY A 431 0.56 -34.06 -38.11
N THR A 432 1.35 -34.96 -38.70
CA THR A 432 1.34 -36.40 -38.34
C THR A 432 2.13 -36.71 -37.08
N GLU A 433 3.12 -35.91 -36.74
CA GLU A 433 3.93 -36.10 -35.54
C GLU A 433 3.19 -35.70 -34.27
N PHE A 434 2.43 -34.60 -34.30
CA PHE A 434 1.61 -34.20 -33.15
C PHE A 434 0.54 -35.23 -32.77
N LEU A 435 -0.13 -35.87 -33.74
CA LEU A 435 -1.17 -36.87 -33.49
C LEU A 435 -0.59 -38.14 -32.81
N ASN A 436 0.63 -38.50 -33.16
CA ASN A 436 1.30 -39.65 -32.56
C ASN A 436 1.82 -39.41 -31.13
N LEU A 437 1.82 -38.14 -30.68
CA LEU A 437 2.33 -37.71 -29.38
C LEU A 437 1.23 -37.33 -28.39
N GLY A 438 -0.05 -37.63 -28.72
CA GLY A 438 -1.21 -37.30 -27.84
C GLY A 438 -1.59 -35.85 -27.82
N VAL A 439 -1.32 -35.08 -28.87
CA VAL A 439 -1.67 -33.65 -28.94
C VAL A 439 -2.92 -33.43 -29.78
N THR A 440 -3.93 -32.82 -29.21
CA THR A 440 -5.15 -32.38 -29.89
C THR A 440 -5.12 -30.87 -30.10
N THR A 441 -5.34 -30.40 -31.32
CA THR A 441 -5.30 -28.96 -31.66
C THR A 441 -6.69 -28.34 -31.59
N LYS A 442 -6.75 -27.07 -31.11
CA LYS A 442 -7.95 -26.21 -31.18
C LYS A 442 -7.58 -24.82 -31.67
N ILE A 443 -8.28 -24.35 -32.70
CA ILE A 443 -8.08 -23.03 -33.25
C ILE A 443 -8.78 -21.97 -32.41
N ARG A 444 -8.08 -20.88 -32.14
CA ARG A 444 -8.56 -19.65 -31.47
C ARG A 444 -8.03 -18.44 -32.23
N ASP A 445 -8.85 -17.85 -33.06
CA ASP A 445 -8.52 -16.60 -33.78
C ASP A 445 -9.08 -15.39 -33.03
#